data_e30e51ffe9a366869746e409b1c3aa91
#
_entry.id   e30e51ffe9a366869746e409b1c3aa91
#
_cell.length_a   1.000
_cell.length_b   1.000
_cell.length_c   1.000
_cell.angle_alpha   90.00
_cell.angle_beta   90.00
_cell.angle_gamma   90.00
#
_symmetry.space_group_name_H-M   'P 1'
#
loop_
_entity.id
_entity.type
_entity.pdbx_description
1 polymer ?
#
loop_
_entity_poly.entity_id
_entity_poly.type
_entity_poly.pdbx_seq_one_letter_code
_entity_poly.pdbx_strand_id
1 'polypeptide(L)'
;MVLVGSVATSERFQRQLVDAVSAYTVGMPWEASSRIGPLIGPADGKLLRALTTLEPGQSWLVEPERLDDSGTLWRPGIRLGVQPGSEFHQVEYFGPVLGVMTAATLDEAIDLVNQVEYGLTSGLHSLDDAEIQHWLARIEAGNLYVNRGITGAIVQRQPFGGWKRSVVGAGWKAGGPNYLYGLTRWIDAPPAAPTDYTDALPERIGALAEGWPTGADPISAAALRAAEAARASDGDVTWLRRALASDAIAWETEFGVVRDVTGLVREQNAFRYQAVPVTVRFGSGRVVDLIRVAAAGLRTHARVSVSAPRFEPGVDAYLGSAGVSWWAEDDEHWRARARHLAATGGRIRLIGTDVRATADAVGGSPDVALYDNPVVSAGRVEMLPFLREQAVCVTAHRFGTPRQIEISILS
;
A
#
# COMPACT_ATOMS: atom_id res chain seq x y z
N MET A 1 17.95 -6.83 -9.47
CA MET A 1 18.08 -5.53 -10.21
C MET A 1 17.65 -5.74 -11.66
N VAL A 2 16.86 -4.82 -12.22
CA VAL A 2 16.47 -4.87 -13.65
C VAL A 2 17.15 -3.72 -14.37
N LEU A 3 17.91 -4.02 -15.42
CA LEU A 3 18.59 -3.03 -16.28
C LEU A 3 17.73 -2.79 -17.52
N VAL A 4 17.41 -1.51 -17.81
CA VAL A 4 16.46 -1.15 -18.87
C VAL A 4 17.19 -0.61 -20.11
N GLY A 5 16.81 -1.09 -21.28
CA GLY A 5 17.27 -0.58 -22.56
C GLY A 5 18.79 -0.67 -22.73
N SER A 6 19.43 0.42 -23.18
CA SER A 6 20.87 0.45 -23.47
C SER A 6 21.78 0.23 -22.25
N VAL A 7 21.28 0.42 -21.02
CA VAL A 7 22.05 0.14 -19.79
C VAL A 7 22.30 -1.36 -19.65
N ALA A 8 21.39 -2.19 -20.13
CA ALA A 8 21.51 -3.65 -20.08
C ALA A 8 22.75 -4.20 -20.83
N THR A 9 23.16 -3.52 -21.90
CA THR A 9 24.31 -3.92 -22.74
C THR A 9 25.53 -3.04 -22.52
N SER A 10 25.51 -2.11 -21.55
CA SER A 10 26.58 -1.16 -21.31
C SER A 10 27.77 -1.81 -20.58
N GLU A 11 28.84 -2.09 -21.29
CA GLU A 11 30.10 -2.56 -20.68
C GLU A 11 30.66 -1.57 -19.63
N ARG A 12 30.48 -0.25 -19.87
CA ARG A 12 30.88 0.76 -18.90
C ARG A 12 30.13 0.58 -17.57
N PHE A 13 28.84 0.37 -17.64
CA PHE A 13 28.01 0.15 -16.45
C PHE A 13 28.45 -1.13 -15.71
N GLN A 14 28.66 -2.23 -16.46
CA GLN A 14 29.11 -3.50 -15.88
C GLN A 14 30.46 -3.34 -15.19
N ARG A 15 31.45 -2.70 -15.82
CA ARG A 15 32.73 -2.42 -15.17
C ARG A 15 32.60 -1.61 -13.88
N GLN A 16 31.80 -0.53 -13.92
CA GLN A 16 31.55 0.29 -12.73
C GLN A 16 30.86 -0.52 -11.61
N LEU A 17 29.96 -1.43 -11.94
CA LEU A 17 29.30 -2.30 -10.99
C LEU A 17 30.28 -3.31 -10.36
N VAL A 18 31.17 -3.91 -11.16
CA VAL A 18 32.27 -4.76 -10.69
C VAL A 18 33.20 -3.99 -9.74
N ASP A 19 33.64 -2.81 -10.15
CA ASP A 19 34.53 -1.97 -9.34
C ASP A 19 33.88 -1.61 -8.00
N ALA A 20 32.61 -1.23 -8.01
CA ALA A 20 31.87 -0.86 -6.81
C ALA A 20 31.74 -2.04 -5.82
N VAL A 21 31.41 -3.24 -6.32
CA VAL A 21 31.25 -4.43 -5.47
C VAL A 21 32.60 -4.94 -4.98
N SER A 22 33.63 -4.91 -5.81
CA SER A 22 35.00 -5.33 -5.45
C SER A 22 35.65 -4.39 -4.44
N ALA A 23 35.22 -3.14 -4.36
CA ALA A 23 35.71 -2.16 -3.39
C ALA A 23 35.17 -2.37 -1.97
N TYR A 24 34.15 -3.25 -1.77
CA TYR A 24 33.65 -3.54 -0.44
C TYR A 24 34.63 -4.39 0.36
N THR A 25 35.03 -3.88 1.52
CA THR A 25 35.79 -4.65 2.51
C THR A 25 34.83 -5.56 3.30
N VAL A 26 35.15 -6.83 3.33
CA VAL A 26 34.40 -7.83 4.10
C VAL A 26 35.21 -8.21 5.34
N GLY A 27 34.55 -8.21 6.50
CA GLY A 27 35.23 -8.55 7.75
C GLY A 27 34.30 -8.51 8.94
N MET A 28 34.83 -8.67 10.14
CA MET A 28 34.07 -8.71 11.36
C MET A 28 33.58 -7.31 11.81
N PRO A 29 32.48 -7.20 12.57
CA PRO A 29 31.91 -5.90 12.97
C PRO A 29 32.84 -5.00 13.79
N TRP A 30 33.84 -5.56 14.46
CA TRP A 30 34.82 -4.81 15.23
C TRP A 30 35.97 -4.26 14.38
N GLU A 31 36.04 -4.62 13.11
CA GLU A 31 37.01 -4.08 12.17
C GLU A 31 36.40 -2.81 11.54
N ALA A 32 36.97 -1.64 11.86
CA ALA A 32 36.40 -0.35 11.43
C ALA A 32 36.34 -0.15 9.91
N SER A 33 37.12 -0.89 9.14
CA SER A 33 37.14 -0.87 7.68
C SER A 33 36.04 -1.73 7.04
N SER A 34 35.44 -2.66 7.80
CA SER A 34 34.44 -3.60 7.27
C SER A 34 33.18 -2.88 6.83
N ARG A 35 32.77 -3.12 5.60
CA ARG A 35 31.51 -2.63 5.00
C ARG A 35 30.45 -3.73 4.90
N ILE A 36 30.87 -4.98 4.81
CA ILE A 36 30.02 -6.16 4.77
C ILE A 36 30.46 -7.05 5.92
N GLY A 37 29.53 -7.34 6.81
CA GLY A 37 29.73 -8.23 7.95
C GLY A 37 29.40 -9.69 7.65
N PRO A 38 29.54 -10.56 8.65
CA PRO A 38 29.21 -11.96 8.53
C PRO A 38 27.70 -12.17 8.36
N LEU A 39 27.34 -13.29 7.74
CA LEU A 39 25.98 -13.85 7.78
C LEU A 39 25.60 -14.20 9.23
N ILE A 40 24.32 -14.33 9.50
CA ILE A 40 23.80 -14.76 10.82
C ILE A 40 24.32 -16.14 11.24
N GLY A 41 24.53 -17.02 10.27
CA GLY A 41 25.10 -18.36 10.41
C GLY A 41 25.78 -18.78 9.11
N PRO A 42 26.40 -19.97 9.09
CA PRO A 42 26.97 -20.51 7.85
C PRO A 42 25.93 -20.52 6.74
N ALA A 43 26.35 -20.17 5.52
CA ALA A 43 25.47 -20.28 4.38
C ALA A 43 25.05 -21.74 4.17
N ASP A 44 23.74 -21.97 4.13
CA ASP A 44 23.16 -23.29 3.89
C ASP A 44 21.96 -23.23 2.92
N GLY A 45 21.38 -24.36 2.59
CA GLY A 45 20.15 -24.52 1.83
C GLY A 45 20.08 -23.61 0.60
N LYS A 46 19.06 -22.77 0.53
CA LYS A 46 18.83 -21.87 -0.60
C LYS A 46 19.95 -20.84 -0.76
N LEU A 47 20.45 -20.28 0.34
CA LEU A 47 21.50 -19.27 0.28
C LEU A 47 22.81 -19.83 -0.25
N LEU A 48 23.21 -21.01 0.21
CA LEU A 48 24.43 -21.68 -0.32
C LEU A 48 24.30 -21.94 -1.82
N ARG A 49 23.14 -22.45 -2.30
CA ARG A 49 22.89 -22.58 -3.73
C ARG A 49 22.99 -21.26 -4.48
N ALA A 50 22.42 -20.19 -3.92
CA ALA A 50 22.46 -18.87 -4.54
C ALA A 50 23.91 -18.33 -4.65
N LEU A 51 24.80 -18.69 -3.72
CA LEU A 51 26.20 -18.26 -3.70
C LEU A 51 27.14 -19.15 -4.53
N THR A 52 26.74 -20.38 -4.87
CA THR A 52 27.66 -21.35 -5.48
C THR A 52 27.18 -21.96 -6.79
N THR A 53 25.89 -21.83 -7.12
CA THR A 53 25.29 -22.53 -8.26
C THR A 53 24.55 -21.56 -9.17
N LEU A 54 24.80 -21.67 -10.47
CA LEU A 54 24.08 -20.90 -11.52
C LEU A 54 23.01 -21.79 -12.14
N GLU A 55 21.88 -21.21 -12.47
CA GLU A 55 20.84 -21.83 -13.29
C GLU A 55 21.22 -21.72 -14.80
N PRO A 56 20.62 -22.53 -15.68
CA PRO A 56 20.89 -22.45 -17.11
C PRO A 56 20.69 -21.03 -17.67
N GLY A 57 21.67 -20.58 -18.43
CA GLY A 57 21.67 -19.22 -19.02
C GLY A 57 22.21 -18.10 -18.12
N GLN A 58 22.54 -18.40 -16.87
CA GLN A 58 23.18 -17.47 -15.95
C GLN A 58 24.71 -17.53 -16.04
N SER A 59 25.35 -16.44 -15.68
CA SER A 59 26.83 -16.34 -15.54
C SER A 59 27.20 -15.42 -14.36
N TRP A 60 28.37 -15.63 -13.79
CA TRP A 60 28.94 -14.70 -12.82
C TRP A 60 29.54 -13.48 -13.52
N LEU A 61 29.10 -12.29 -13.14
CA LEU A 61 29.83 -11.06 -13.40
C LEU A 61 30.90 -10.83 -12.31
N VAL A 62 30.54 -11.16 -11.06
CA VAL A 62 31.45 -11.30 -9.91
C VAL A 62 31.05 -12.58 -9.18
N GLU A 63 31.98 -13.53 -9.09
CA GLU A 63 31.74 -14.78 -8.37
C GLU A 63 31.82 -14.55 -6.86
N PRO A 64 30.85 -15.01 -6.06
CA PRO A 64 30.95 -14.94 -4.61
C PRO A 64 32.10 -15.80 -4.10
N GLU A 65 32.79 -15.36 -3.06
CA GLU A 65 33.90 -16.09 -2.48
C GLU A 65 33.71 -16.25 -0.98
N ARG A 66 33.83 -17.49 -0.50
CA ARG A 66 33.86 -17.78 0.93
C ARG A 66 35.22 -17.38 1.51
N LEU A 67 35.23 -16.59 2.57
CA LEU A 67 36.46 -15.98 3.11
C LEU A 67 36.92 -16.63 4.45
N ASP A 68 36.08 -17.47 5.09
CA ASP A 68 36.39 -18.08 6.38
C ASP A 68 35.95 -19.54 6.45
N ASP A 69 36.53 -20.27 7.40
CA ASP A 69 36.18 -21.68 7.63
C ASP A 69 34.81 -21.85 8.28
N SER A 70 34.31 -20.83 8.99
CA SER A 70 32.98 -20.87 9.59
C SER A 70 31.87 -20.83 8.55
N GLY A 71 32.13 -20.37 7.32
CA GLY A 71 31.16 -20.19 6.25
C GLY A 71 30.22 -18.99 6.45
N THR A 72 30.60 -18.06 7.32
CA THR A 72 29.81 -16.86 7.59
C THR A 72 30.30 -15.63 6.84
N LEU A 73 31.58 -15.56 6.48
CA LEU A 73 32.11 -14.44 5.71
C LEU A 73 32.17 -14.78 4.22
N TRP A 74 31.50 -13.95 3.42
CA TRP A 74 31.44 -14.10 1.97
C TRP A 74 31.70 -12.77 1.26
N ARG A 75 32.57 -12.79 0.25
CA ARG A 75 32.65 -11.69 -0.71
C ARG A 75 31.38 -11.66 -1.56
N PRO A 76 30.77 -10.47 -1.80
CA PRO A 76 29.57 -10.37 -2.59
C PRO A 76 29.76 -10.84 -4.03
N GLY A 77 28.68 -11.44 -4.59
CA GLY A 77 28.63 -11.85 -5.98
C GLY A 77 27.56 -11.14 -6.78
N ILE A 78 27.72 -11.15 -8.10
CA ILE A 78 26.75 -10.65 -9.07
C ILE A 78 26.52 -11.71 -10.13
N ARG A 79 25.26 -12.15 -10.27
CA ARG A 79 24.85 -13.06 -11.36
C ARG A 79 24.08 -12.32 -12.41
N LEU A 80 24.43 -12.54 -13.66
CA LEU A 80 23.71 -12.08 -14.85
C LEU A 80 22.77 -13.15 -15.38
N GLY A 81 21.79 -12.73 -16.19
CA GLY A 81 20.92 -13.65 -16.90
C GLY A 81 19.82 -14.29 -16.07
N VAL A 82 19.46 -13.69 -14.92
CA VAL A 82 18.33 -14.15 -14.11
C VAL A 82 17.06 -14.07 -14.95
N GLN A 83 16.36 -15.21 -15.06
CA GLN A 83 15.17 -15.32 -15.92
C GLN A 83 13.90 -14.96 -15.16
N PRO A 84 12.90 -14.35 -15.83
CA PRO A 84 11.56 -14.16 -15.27
C PRO A 84 10.98 -15.47 -14.73
N GLY A 85 10.41 -15.43 -13.51
CA GLY A 85 9.81 -16.60 -12.87
C GLY A 85 10.78 -17.64 -12.30
N SER A 86 12.11 -17.49 -12.49
CA SER A 86 13.11 -18.39 -11.89
C SER A 86 13.12 -18.33 -10.37
N GLU A 87 13.75 -19.31 -9.71
CA GLU A 87 13.89 -19.30 -8.25
C GLU A 87 14.56 -18.01 -7.79
N PHE A 88 15.63 -17.58 -8.48
CA PHE A 88 16.36 -16.38 -8.11
C PHE A 88 15.57 -15.08 -8.31
N HIS A 89 14.56 -15.05 -9.19
CA HIS A 89 13.66 -13.92 -9.33
C HIS A 89 12.64 -13.85 -8.19
N GLN A 90 12.10 -15.00 -7.75
CA GLN A 90 10.94 -15.06 -6.87
C GLN A 90 11.30 -15.19 -5.38
N VAL A 91 12.52 -15.66 -5.06
CA VAL A 91 12.91 -15.99 -3.69
C VAL A 91 13.95 -15.01 -3.14
N GLU A 92 13.72 -14.50 -1.93
CA GLU A 92 14.69 -13.70 -1.19
C GLU A 92 15.68 -14.59 -0.45
N TYR A 93 16.99 -14.34 -0.60
CA TYR A 93 18.05 -15.20 -0.08
C TYR A 93 18.72 -14.70 1.19
N PHE A 94 18.55 -13.43 1.57
CA PHE A 94 19.18 -12.82 2.75
C PHE A 94 20.70 -12.99 2.77
N GLY A 95 21.37 -12.73 1.66
CA GLY A 95 22.81 -12.90 1.55
C GLY A 95 23.44 -11.98 0.49
N PRO A 96 24.79 -11.95 0.43
CA PRO A 96 25.54 -11.01 -0.38
C PRO A 96 25.60 -11.45 -1.86
N VAL A 97 24.47 -11.63 -2.51
CA VAL A 97 24.40 -11.98 -3.93
C VAL A 97 23.33 -11.16 -4.64
N LEU A 98 23.72 -10.51 -5.74
CA LEU A 98 22.82 -9.68 -6.55
C LEU A 98 22.48 -10.40 -7.86
N GLY A 99 21.18 -10.55 -8.13
CA GLY A 99 20.69 -11.00 -9.44
C GLY A 99 20.41 -9.82 -10.37
N VAL A 100 20.83 -9.96 -11.62
CA VAL A 100 20.60 -8.97 -12.67
C VAL A 100 19.73 -9.56 -13.76
N MET A 101 18.62 -8.89 -14.03
CA MET A 101 17.70 -9.11 -15.12
C MET A 101 17.80 -7.95 -16.12
N THR A 102 17.31 -8.14 -17.32
CA THR A 102 17.26 -7.10 -18.36
C THR A 102 15.82 -6.93 -18.85
N ALA A 103 15.48 -5.72 -19.25
CA ALA A 103 14.21 -5.37 -19.85
C ALA A 103 14.44 -4.40 -21.02
N ALA A 104 13.65 -4.52 -22.09
CA ALA A 104 13.73 -3.61 -23.22
C ALA A 104 13.14 -2.24 -22.89
N THR A 105 12.08 -2.22 -22.07
CA THR A 105 11.33 -1.02 -21.71
C THR A 105 11.14 -0.88 -20.20
N LEU A 106 10.76 0.31 -19.74
CA LEU A 106 10.41 0.55 -18.34
C LEU A 106 9.14 -0.25 -17.96
N ASP A 107 8.18 -0.38 -18.86
CA ASP A 107 6.97 -1.18 -18.62
C ASP A 107 7.29 -2.65 -18.33
N GLU A 108 8.13 -3.25 -19.15
CA GLU A 108 8.60 -4.62 -18.93
C GLU A 108 9.34 -4.75 -17.58
N ALA A 109 10.17 -3.78 -17.22
CA ALA A 109 10.86 -3.78 -15.95
C ALA A 109 9.90 -3.68 -14.75
N ILE A 110 8.86 -2.84 -14.84
CA ILE A 110 7.82 -2.71 -13.83
C ILE A 110 7.06 -4.03 -13.69
N ASP A 111 6.68 -4.66 -14.80
CA ASP A 111 5.94 -5.92 -14.80
C ASP A 111 6.78 -7.04 -14.17
N LEU A 112 8.09 -7.12 -14.48
CA LEU A 112 9.02 -8.07 -13.85
C LEU A 112 9.09 -7.87 -12.32
N VAL A 113 9.22 -6.63 -11.85
CA VAL A 113 9.25 -6.34 -10.41
C VAL A 113 7.91 -6.67 -9.75
N ASN A 114 6.80 -6.39 -10.41
CA ASN A 114 5.46 -6.65 -9.87
C ASN A 114 5.07 -8.13 -9.87
N GLN A 115 5.73 -9.00 -10.63
CA GLN A 115 5.49 -10.45 -10.59
C GLN A 115 5.86 -11.10 -9.25
N VAL A 116 6.72 -10.47 -8.46
CA VAL A 116 7.09 -10.98 -7.13
C VAL A 116 5.92 -10.80 -6.16
N GLU A 117 5.63 -11.83 -5.35
CA GLU A 117 4.54 -11.82 -4.36
C GLU A 117 4.74 -10.81 -3.21
N TYR A 118 5.91 -10.23 -3.09
CA TYR A 118 6.27 -9.27 -2.05
C TYR A 118 6.38 -7.85 -2.60
N GLY A 119 6.07 -6.87 -1.77
CA GLY A 119 6.11 -5.45 -2.15
C GLY A 119 6.50 -4.57 -0.97
N LEU A 120 7.66 -4.84 -0.32
CA LEU A 120 8.14 -4.03 0.79
C LEU A 120 8.78 -2.75 0.29
N THR A 121 9.87 -2.88 -0.46
CA THR A 121 10.62 -1.75 -1.01
C THR A 121 10.86 -1.93 -2.50
N SER A 122 10.86 -0.83 -3.24
CA SER A 122 11.28 -0.79 -4.64
C SER A 122 11.99 0.52 -4.94
N GLY A 123 12.86 0.54 -5.94
CA GLY A 123 13.61 1.75 -6.31
C GLY A 123 13.77 1.91 -7.81
N LEU A 124 13.80 3.17 -8.25
CA LEU A 124 14.08 3.59 -9.61
C LEU A 124 15.26 4.55 -9.64
N HIS A 125 16.17 4.34 -10.58
CA HIS A 125 17.18 5.31 -10.96
C HIS A 125 16.85 5.85 -12.35
N SER A 126 16.32 7.04 -12.41
CA SER A 126 16.01 7.78 -13.64
C SER A 126 16.14 9.28 -13.41
N LEU A 127 16.37 10.01 -14.48
CA LEU A 127 16.45 11.47 -14.51
C LEU A 127 15.31 12.11 -15.30
N ASP A 128 14.45 11.28 -15.85
CA ASP A 128 13.27 11.68 -16.59
C ASP A 128 12.07 11.65 -15.65
N ASP A 129 11.45 12.82 -15.46
CA ASP A 129 10.29 12.99 -14.57
C ASP A 129 9.07 12.19 -15.08
N ALA A 130 8.94 12.01 -16.41
CA ALA A 130 7.85 11.21 -16.97
C ALA A 130 8.04 9.71 -16.67
N GLU A 131 9.27 9.19 -16.74
CA GLU A 131 9.58 7.81 -16.32
C GLU A 131 9.32 7.63 -14.82
N ILE A 132 9.72 8.61 -13.99
CA ILE A 132 9.47 8.56 -12.54
C ILE A 132 7.97 8.52 -12.26
N GLN A 133 7.19 9.42 -12.85
CA GLN A 133 5.75 9.46 -12.69
C GLN A 133 5.08 8.16 -13.14
N HIS A 134 5.47 7.66 -14.31
CA HIS A 134 4.94 6.42 -14.86
C HIS A 134 5.23 5.21 -13.95
N TRP A 135 6.47 5.11 -13.43
CA TRP A 135 6.86 4.06 -12.50
C TRP A 135 6.09 4.18 -11.18
N LEU A 136 5.97 5.38 -10.61
CA LEU A 136 5.22 5.63 -9.38
C LEU A 136 3.74 5.24 -9.48
N ALA A 137 3.15 5.37 -10.67
CA ALA A 137 1.75 5.01 -10.91
C ALA A 137 1.51 3.50 -10.95
N ARG A 138 2.52 2.69 -11.26
CA ARG A 138 2.35 1.26 -11.56
C ARG A 138 3.06 0.32 -10.60
N ILE A 139 4.11 0.76 -9.91
CA ILE A 139 4.90 -0.13 -9.05
C ILE A 139 4.13 -0.53 -7.79
N GLU A 140 4.18 -1.81 -7.45
CA GLU A 140 3.42 -2.39 -6.34
C GLU A 140 4.29 -2.66 -5.11
N ALA A 141 4.78 -1.60 -4.48
CA ALA A 141 5.51 -1.67 -3.22
C ALA A 141 5.11 -0.54 -2.27
N GLY A 142 5.22 -0.80 -0.96
CA GLY A 142 4.83 0.15 0.07
C GLY A 142 5.81 1.31 0.25
N ASN A 143 7.11 1.07 0.11
CA ASN A 143 8.16 2.08 0.24
C ASN A 143 8.93 2.21 -1.06
N LEU A 144 8.90 3.39 -1.64
CA LEU A 144 9.49 3.70 -2.95
C LEU A 144 10.67 4.66 -2.79
N TYR A 145 11.71 4.39 -3.58
CA TYR A 145 12.95 5.17 -3.53
C TYR A 145 13.38 5.59 -4.94
N VAL A 146 13.59 6.88 -5.15
CA VAL A 146 14.02 7.41 -6.44
C VAL A 146 15.43 8.00 -6.30
N ASN A 147 16.34 7.53 -7.13
CA ASN A 147 17.74 7.98 -7.20
C ASN A 147 18.53 7.82 -5.89
N ARG A 148 18.22 6.78 -5.13
CA ARG A 148 18.91 6.40 -3.89
C ARG A 148 18.83 4.90 -3.64
N GLY A 149 19.57 4.42 -2.64
CA GLY A 149 19.42 3.04 -2.15
C GLY A 149 18.04 2.78 -1.55
N ILE A 150 17.56 1.55 -1.66
CA ILE A 150 16.22 1.12 -1.20
C ILE A 150 16.17 0.71 0.28
N THR A 151 17.15 1.13 1.06
CA THR A 151 17.29 0.82 2.49
C THR A 151 17.31 2.11 3.32
N GLY A 152 17.25 1.97 4.65
CA GLY A 152 17.45 3.10 5.57
C GLY A 152 16.22 3.97 5.76
N ALA A 153 15.03 3.36 5.90
CA ALA A 153 13.83 4.09 6.30
C ALA A 153 14.01 4.71 7.69
N ILE A 154 13.61 5.97 7.82
CA ILE A 154 13.71 6.76 9.05
C ILE A 154 12.31 7.15 9.49
N VAL A 155 12.01 7.00 10.78
CA VAL A 155 10.73 7.41 11.38
C VAL A 155 10.42 8.87 11.04
N GLN A 156 9.17 9.15 10.69
CA GLN A 156 8.64 10.43 10.22
C GLN A 156 9.13 10.89 8.83
N ARG A 157 10.13 10.23 8.24
CA ARG A 157 10.52 10.49 6.84
C ARG A 157 9.90 9.48 5.89
N GLN A 158 10.15 8.20 6.16
CA GLN A 158 9.59 7.10 5.37
C GLN A 158 8.84 6.14 6.30
N PRO A 159 7.56 6.39 6.63
CA PRO A 159 6.75 5.41 7.33
C PRO A 159 6.86 4.05 6.64
N PHE A 160 7.22 3.00 7.41
CA PHE A 160 7.69 1.75 6.85
C PHE A 160 6.65 0.64 6.93
N GLY A 161 6.35 0.05 5.78
CA GLY A 161 5.42 -1.07 5.66
C GLY A 161 5.17 -1.43 4.22
N GLY A 162 5.01 -2.73 3.96
CA GLY A 162 4.87 -3.28 2.61
C GLY A 162 3.45 -3.37 2.10
N TRP A 163 3.34 -3.81 0.86
CA TRP A 163 2.14 -4.27 0.19
C TRP A 163 2.25 -5.76 -0.11
N LYS A 164 1.22 -6.35 -0.70
CA LYS A 164 1.17 -7.78 -1.03
C LYS A 164 1.51 -8.62 0.21
N ARG A 165 2.28 -9.69 0.08
CA ARG A 165 2.68 -10.57 1.19
C ARG A 165 3.78 -10.00 2.09
N SER A 166 4.23 -8.77 1.84
CA SER A 166 5.08 -8.03 2.79
C SER A 166 4.30 -7.38 3.92
N VAL A 167 3.02 -7.70 4.07
CA VAL A 167 2.14 -7.22 5.12
C VAL A 167 1.07 -8.26 5.42
N VAL A 168 0.56 -8.25 6.65
CA VAL A 168 -0.57 -9.06 7.10
C VAL A 168 -1.73 -8.15 7.48
N GLY A 169 -2.94 -8.48 7.01
CA GLY A 169 -4.15 -7.72 7.33
C GLY A 169 -4.15 -6.31 6.75
N ALA A 170 -4.52 -5.32 7.58
CA ALA A 170 -4.73 -3.93 7.17
C ALA A 170 -3.45 -3.21 6.68
N GLY A 171 -2.30 -3.59 7.20
CA GLY A 171 -1.01 -3.14 6.69
C GLY A 171 -0.66 -1.69 6.94
N TRP A 172 -0.90 -1.19 8.16
CA TRP A 172 -0.52 0.16 8.54
C TRP A 172 0.99 0.31 8.65
N LYS A 173 1.51 1.43 8.16
CA LYS A 173 2.96 1.69 8.19
C LYS A 173 3.44 2.08 9.58
N ALA A 174 4.50 1.41 10.05
CA ALA A 174 5.18 1.79 11.29
C ALA A 174 5.72 3.23 11.18
N GLY A 175 5.44 4.04 12.20
CA GLY A 175 5.76 5.47 12.20
C GLY A 175 4.89 6.32 11.27
N GLY A 176 3.83 5.74 10.70
CA GLY A 176 2.85 6.44 9.87
C GLY A 176 1.66 7.01 10.66
N PRO A 177 0.87 7.90 10.04
CA PRO A 177 -0.22 8.59 10.72
C PRO A 177 -1.39 7.68 11.14
N ASN A 178 -1.50 6.49 10.53
CA ASN A 178 -2.59 5.54 10.77
C ASN A 178 -2.18 4.33 11.62
N TYR A 179 -0.96 4.29 12.15
CA TYR A 179 -0.46 3.12 12.88
C TYR A 179 -1.35 2.73 14.07
N LEU A 180 -1.85 3.72 14.80
CA LEU A 180 -2.73 3.50 15.94
C LEU A 180 -4.15 3.03 15.55
N TYR A 181 -4.56 3.22 14.29
CA TYR A 181 -5.87 2.80 13.82
C TYR A 181 -6.10 1.31 14.02
N GLY A 182 -5.11 0.49 13.70
CA GLY A 182 -5.19 -0.97 13.85
C GLY A 182 -5.17 -1.46 15.30
N LEU A 183 -4.84 -0.60 16.26
CA LEU A 183 -4.76 -0.91 17.69
C LEU A 183 -5.98 -0.42 18.47
N THR A 184 -6.94 0.22 17.80
CA THR A 184 -8.08 0.89 18.43
C THR A 184 -9.38 0.48 17.78
N ARG A 185 -10.48 0.56 18.55
CA ARG A 185 -11.84 0.41 18.03
C ARG A 185 -12.52 1.78 18.04
N TRP A 186 -13.06 2.16 16.90
CA TRP A 186 -13.69 3.45 16.69
C TRP A 186 -15.20 3.34 16.77
N ILE A 187 -15.83 4.29 17.48
CA ILE A 187 -17.28 4.44 17.59
C ILE A 187 -17.62 5.93 17.53
N ASP A 188 -18.80 6.27 17.02
CA ASP A 188 -19.30 7.63 17.13
C ASP A 188 -19.50 8.00 18.60
N ALA A 189 -19.07 9.20 18.98
CA ALA A 189 -19.35 9.73 20.30
C ALA A 189 -20.87 9.91 20.45
N PRO A 190 -21.44 9.64 21.63
CA PRO A 190 -22.82 10.03 21.91
C PRO A 190 -22.98 11.53 21.62
N PRO A 191 -24.16 12.00 21.14
CA PRO A 191 -24.41 13.44 21.04
C PRO A 191 -24.05 14.09 22.38
N ALA A 192 -23.14 15.09 22.34
CA ALA A 192 -22.76 15.79 23.55
C ALA A 192 -24.03 16.37 24.19
N ALA A 193 -24.25 16.09 25.47
CA ALA A 193 -25.22 16.88 26.23
C ALA A 193 -24.83 18.34 26.08
N PRO A 194 -25.78 19.30 26.04
CA PRO A 194 -25.46 20.71 25.97
C PRO A 194 -24.57 21.04 27.16
N THR A 195 -23.29 21.17 26.93
CA THR A 195 -22.33 21.64 27.92
C THR A 195 -21.93 23.05 27.50
N ASP A 196 -21.88 23.97 28.47
CA ASP A 196 -21.40 25.35 28.28
C ASP A 196 -19.93 25.46 27.85
N TYR A 197 -19.33 24.36 27.45
CA TYR A 197 -17.97 24.31 26.93
C TYR A 197 -18.03 24.30 25.39
N THR A 198 -17.83 25.45 24.80
CA THR A 198 -17.62 25.62 23.36
C THR A 198 -16.27 25.00 22.98
N ASP A 199 -16.23 23.69 22.83
CA ASP A 199 -15.10 23.04 22.17
C ASP A 199 -15.27 23.27 20.65
N ALA A 200 -14.46 24.17 20.12
CA ALA A 200 -14.56 24.69 18.74
C ALA A 200 -14.42 23.63 17.63
N LEU A 201 -14.06 22.37 17.97
CA LEU A 201 -13.90 21.29 16.99
C LEU A 201 -15.24 20.73 16.47
N PRO A 202 -16.22 20.39 17.32
CA PRO A 202 -17.55 19.96 16.85
C PRO A 202 -18.29 21.04 16.09
N GLU A 203 -18.18 22.31 16.52
CA GLU A 203 -18.77 23.46 15.82
C GLU A 203 -18.16 23.69 14.44
N ARG A 204 -16.84 23.57 14.29
CA ARG A 204 -16.16 23.71 12.99
C ARG A 204 -16.56 22.61 12.01
N ILE A 205 -16.71 21.35 12.47
CA ILE A 205 -17.20 20.25 11.63
C ILE A 205 -18.68 20.45 11.31
N GLY A 206 -19.50 20.88 12.28
CA GLY A 206 -20.92 21.22 12.08
C GLY A 206 -21.10 22.40 11.13
N ALA A 207 -20.38 23.50 11.34
CA ALA A 207 -20.42 24.68 10.49
C ALA A 207 -19.88 24.43 9.07
N LEU A 208 -18.85 23.61 8.94
CA LEU A 208 -18.34 23.15 7.64
C LEU A 208 -19.36 22.23 6.95
N ALA A 209 -20.05 21.39 7.70
CA ALA A 209 -21.11 20.53 7.16
C ALA A 209 -22.38 21.32 6.76
N GLU A 210 -22.72 22.38 7.48
CA GLU A 210 -23.83 23.29 7.15
C GLU A 210 -23.52 24.19 5.95
N GLY A 211 -22.27 24.61 5.80
CA GLY A 211 -21.80 25.43 4.67
C GLY A 211 -21.33 24.64 3.45
N TRP A 212 -21.18 23.34 3.56
CA TRP A 212 -20.70 22.50 2.44
C TRP A 212 -21.85 22.29 1.44
N PRO A 213 -21.66 22.62 0.15
CA PRO A 213 -22.70 22.44 -0.85
C PRO A 213 -22.86 20.94 -1.18
N THR A 214 -23.56 20.20 -0.31
CA THR A 214 -23.88 18.78 -0.52
C THR A 214 -24.67 18.51 -1.82
N GLY A 215 -25.23 19.55 -2.43
CA GLY A 215 -25.88 19.48 -3.73
C GLY A 215 -24.94 19.50 -4.94
N ALA A 216 -23.67 19.92 -4.76
CA ALA A 216 -22.69 20.00 -5.84
C ALA A 216 -21.80 18.74 -5.96
N ASP A 217 -21.77 17.90 -4.92
CA ASP A 217 -21.00 16.65 -4.89
C ASP A 217 -21.87 15.45 -5.32
N PRO A 218 -21.58 14.84 -6.48
CA PRO A 218 -22.40 13.77 -7.04
C PRO A 218 -22.52 12.55 -6.12
N ILE A 219 -21.45 12.20 -5.39
CA ILE A 219 -21.42 11.04 -4.49
C ILE A 219 -22.37 11.29 -3.32
N SER A 220 -22.24 12.44 -2.66
CA SER A 220 -23.10 12.81 -1.53
C SER A 220 -24.57 12.93 -1.95
N ALA A 221 -24.85 13.56 -3.08
CA ALA A 221 -26.20 13.71 -3.60
C ALA A 221 -26.85 12.35 -3.93
N ALA A 222 -26.10 11.42 -4.52
CA ALA A 222 -26.60 10.09 -4.84
C ALA A 222 -26.87 9.27 -3.56
N ALA A 223 -25.96 9.31 -2.58
CA ALA A 223 -26.11 8.63 -1.30
C ALA A 223 -27.34 9.13 -0.50
N LEU A 224 -27.57 10.44 -0.47
CA LEU A 224 -28.75 11.02 0.20
C LEU A 224 -30.06 10.61 -0.48
N ARG A 225 -30.14 10.63 -1.81
CA ARG A 225 -31.33 10.14 -2.54
C ARG A 225 -31.57 8.64 -2.28
N ALA A 226 -30.51 7.84 -2.17
CA ALA A 226 -30.67 6.43 -1.82
C ALA A 226 -31.24 6.23 -0.41
N ALA A 227 -30.79 7.03 0.57
CA ALA A 227 -31.31 6.97 1.93
C ALA A 227 -32.80 7.38 1.98
N GLU A 228 -33.20 8.41 1.24
CA GLU A 228 -34.60 8.84 1.10
C GLU A 228 -35.47 7.73 0.44
N ALA A 229 -34.97 7.13 -0.66
CA ALA A 229 -35.66 6.03 -1.35
C ALA A 229 -35.83 4.80 -0.44
N ALA A 230 -34.84 4.51 0.38
CA ALA A 230 -34.86 3.43 1.40
C ALA A 230 -35.70 3.80 2.65
N ARG A 231 -36.32 4.99 2.68
CA ARG A 231 -37.12 5.50 3.80
C ARG A 231 -36.37 5.56 5.13
N ALA A 232 -35.10 5.97 5.09
CA ALA A 232 -34.32 6.23 6.28
C ALA A 232 -34.98 7.31 7.15
N SER A 233 -34.81 7.25 8.46
CA SER A 233 -35.32 8.28 9.37
C SER A 233 -34.62 9.62 9.16
N ASP A 234 -35.27 10.74 9.54
CA ASP A 234 -34.66 12.08 9.47
C ASP A 234 -33.34 12.15 10.27
N GLY A 235 -33.27 11.44 11.39
CA GLY A 235 -32.06 11.35 12.19
C GLY A 235 -30.91 10.63 11.43
N ASP A 236 -31.23 9.54 10.73
CA ASP A 236 -30.26 8.80 9.91
C ASP A 236 -29.79 9.62 8.72
N VAL A 237 -30.71 10.34 8.05
CA VAL A 237 -30.36 11.24 6.93
C VAL A 237 -29.46 12.38 7.41
N THR A 238 -29.75 12.96 8.57
CA THR A 238 -28.92 14.01 9.19
C THR A 238 -27.53 13.47 9.54
N TRP A 239 -27.44 12.29 10.15
CA TRP A 239 -26.19 11.62 10.45
C TRP A 239 -25.38 11.32 9.17
N LEU A 240 -26.04 10.77 8.14
CA LEU A 240 -25.41 10.49 6.84
C LEU A 240 -24.84 11.76 6.19
N ARG A 241 -25.58 12.87 6.23
CA ARG A 241 -25.13 14.17 5.69
C ARG A 241 -23.83 14.64 6.35
N ARG A 242 -23.73 14.52 7.68
CA ARG A 242 -22.49 14.84 8.41
C ARG A 242 -21.34 13.92 8.03
N ALA A 243 -21.62 12.63 7.89
CA ALA A 243 -20.62 11.64 7.50
C ALA A 243 -20.06 11.92 6.10
N LEU A 244 -20.92 12.22 5.12
CA LEU A 244 -20.52 12.58 3.75
C LEU A 244 -19.68 13.86 3.69
N ALA A 245 -20.03 14.88 4.51
CA ALA A 245 -19.24 16.10 4.63
C ALA A 245 -17.86 15.80 5.26
N SER A 246 -17.81 14.94 6.30
CA SER A 246 -16.56 14.49 6.90
C SER A 246 -15.66 13.75 5.91
N ASP A 247 -16.24 12.94 5.01
CA ASP A 247 -15.49 12.27 3.93
C ASP A 247 -14.86 13.28 2.97
N ALA A 248 -15.65 14.26 2.52
CA ALA A 248 -15.17 15.28 1.60
C ALA A 248 -13.98 16.04 2.19
N ILE A 249 -14.10 16.45 3.47
CA ILE A 249 -13.03 17.15 4.18
C ILE A 249 -11.79 16.25 4.30
N ALA A 250 -11.96 15.00 4.73
CA ALA A 250 -10.83 14.07 4.88
C ALA A 250 -10.13 13.78 3.54
N TRP A 251 -10.89 13.70 2.46
CA TRP A 251 -10.33 13.53 1.12
C TRP A 251 -9.54 14.76 0.67
N GLU A 252 -10.12 15.93 0.74
CA GLU A 252 -9.50 17.17 0.28
C GLU A 252 -8.30 17.59 1.13
N THR A 253 -8.35 17.30 2.42
CA THR A 253 -7.32 17.76 3.34
C THR A 253 -6.26 16.73 3.68
N GLU A 254 -6.48 15.44 3.40
CA GLU A 254 -5.53 14.39 3.79
C GLU A 254 -5.36 13.31 2.70
N PHE A 255 -6.41 12.55 2.39
CA PHE A 255 -6.25 11.32 1.61
C PHE A 255 -6.04 11.55 0.11
N GLY A 256 -6.62 12.59 -0.44
CA GLY A 256 -6.42 13.01 -1.84
C GLY A 256 -5.18 13.87 -2.06
N VAL A 257 -4.36 14.10 -1.04
CA VAL A 257 -3.23 15.02 -1.09
C VAL A 257 -1.92 14.30 -0.80
N VAL A 258 -0.93 14.51 -1.65
CA VAL A 258 0.45 14.09 -1.38
C VAL A 258 1.11 15.08 -0.45
N ARG A 259 1.76 14.59 0.61
CA ARG A 259 2.38 15.43 1.62
C ARG A 259 3.83 15.07 1.86
N ASP A 260 4.69 16.07 1.91
CA ASP A 260 6.03 15.99 2.51
C ASP A 260 6.06 16.87 3.76
N VAL A 261 6.01 16.26 4.92
CA VAL A 261 6.05 16.94 6.23
C VAL A 261 7.47 17.23 6.70
N THR A 262 8.49 16.74 5.99
CA THR A 262 9.88 16.86 6.42
C THR A 262 10.53 18.16 6.00
N GLY A 263 10.12 18.72 4.86
CA GLY A 263 10.65 19.98 4.33
C GLY A 263 12.16 19.98 4.09
N LEU A 264 12.76 18.82 3.81
CA LEU A 264 14.21 18.73 3.62
C LEU A 264 14.62 19.23 2.23
N VAL A 265 15.73 19.95 2.17
CA VAL A 265 16.24 20.52 0.89
C VAL A 265 16.78 19.43 -0.05
N ARG A 266 17.41 18.39 0.50
CA ARG A 266 18.16 17.38 -0.28
C ARG A 266 17.44 16.05 -0.43
N GLU A 267 16.28 15.91 0.20
CA GLU A 267 15.47 14.70 0.20
C GLU A 267 14.00 15.10 0.27
N GLN A 268 13.19 14.54 -0.60
CA GLN A 268 11.73 14.68 -0.52
C GLN A 268 11.16 13.37 0.00
N ASN A 269 10.25 13.47 0.98
CA ASN A 269 9.62 12.33 1.64
C ASN A 269 8.10 12.45 1.53
N ALA A 270 7.60 12.11 0.35
CA ALA A 270 6.18 12.17 0.07
C ALA A 270 5.45 10.99 0.69
N PHE A 271 4.32 11.27 1.33
CA PHE A 271 3.38 10.28 1.82
C PHE A 271 2.06 10.43 1.08
N ARG A 272 1.55 9.33 0.55
CA ARG A 272 0.32 9.31 -0.24
C ARG A 272 -0.52 8.08 0.03
N TYR A 273 -1.77 8.14 -0.42
CA TYR A 273 -2.72 7.05 -0.34
C TYR A 273 -3.10 6.59 -1.74
N GLN A 274 -3.31 5.30 -1.89
CA GLN A 274 -3.84 4.72 -3.13
C GLN A 274 -5.07 3.90 -2.82
N ALA A 275 -6.06 3.99 -3.70
CA ALA A 275 -7.28 3.22 -3.60
C ALA A 275 -7.02 1.72 -3.78
N VAL A 276 -7.75 0.89 -3.02
CA VAL A 276 -7.71 -0.57 -3.14
C VAL A 276 -9.12 -1.13 -3.27
N PRO A 277 -9.29 -2.25 -3.98
CA PRO A 277 -10.58 -2.94 -4.06
C PRO A 277 -11.04 -3.41 -2.68
N VAL A 278 -12.32 -3.23 -2.37
CA VAL A 278 -12.93 -3.69 -1.12
C VAL A 278 -14.28 -4.33 -1.41
N THR A 279 -14.50 -5.50 -0.84
CA THR A 279 -15.83 -6.13 -0.79
C THR A 279 -16.51 -5.79 0.53
N VAL A 280 -17.68 -5.17 0.46
CA VAL A 280 -18.52 -4.86 1.64
C VAL A 280 -19.54 -5.97 1.83
N ARG A 281 -19.57 -6.63 2.99
CA ARG A 281 -20.64 -7.53 3.37
C ARG A 281 -21.54 -6.83 4.37
N PHE A 282 -22.81 -6.65 3.99
CA PHE A 282 -23.85 -6.16 4.86
C PHE A 282 -24.77 -7.31 5.28
N GLY A 283 -24.73 -7.71 6.54
CA GLY A 283 -25.60 -8.77 7.09
C GLY A 283 -26.85 -8.20 7.71
N SER A 284 -26.71 -7.18 8.55
CA SER A 284 -27.81 -6.51 9.25
C SER A 284 -27.38 -5.11 9.72
N GLY A 285 -28.34 -4.29 10.13
CA GLY A 285 -28.10 -2.95 10.64
C GLY A 285 -28.94 -1.90 9.94
N ARG A 286 -28.57 -0.64 10.09
CA ARG A 286 -29.24 0.48 9.41
C ARG A 286 -28.85 0.50 7.93
N VAL A 287 -29.82 0.69 7.07
CA VAL A 287 -29.55 0.82 5.62
C VAL A 287 -28.55 1.97 5.32
N VAL A 288 -28.59 3.02 6.11
CA VAL A 288 -27.67 4.15 5.97
C VAL A 288 -26.22 3.80 6.27
N ASP A 289 -25.97 2.74 7.06
CA ASP A 289 -24.60 2.24 7.31
C ASP A 289 -24.00 1.65 6.04
N LEU A 290 -24.80 0.89 5.26
CA LEU A 290 -24.36 0.37 3.96
C LEU A 290 -24.12 1.50 2.96
N ILE A 291 -25.08 2.44 2.84
CA ILE A 291 -24.96 3.60 1.94
C ILE A 291 -23.71 4.42 2.29
N ARG A 292 -23.48 4.65 3.60
CA ARG A 292 -22.34 5.36 4.16
C ARG A 292 -21.00 4.73 3.75
N VAL A 293 -20.88 3.41 3.95
CA VAL A 293 -19.64 2.69 3.64
C VAL A 293 -19.38 2.65 2.14
N ALA A 294 -20.41 2.44 1.33
CA ALA A 294 -20.30 2.49 -0.13
C ALA A 294 -19.85 3.89 -0.61
N ALA A 295 -20.44 4.95 -0.06
CA ALA A 295 -20.07 6.33 -0.40
C ALA A 295 -18.62 6.66 -0.01
N ALA A 296 -18.15 6.20 1.16
CA ALA A 296 -16.75 6.34 1.58
C ALA A 296 -15.79 5.68 0.58
N GLY A 297 -16.09 4.46 0.16
CA GLY A 297 -15.29 3.76 -0.85
C GLY A 297 -15.29 4.48 -2.20
N LEU A 298 -16.43 4.96 -2.67
CA LEU A 298 -16.53 5.74 -3.90
C LEU A 298 -15.73 7.06 -3.82
N ARG A 299 -15.74 7.72 -2.66
CA ARG A 299 -14.96 8.95 -2.42
C ARG A 299 -13.46 8.71 -2.58
N THR A 300 -12.97 7.55 -2.21
CA THR A 300 -11.56 7.19 -2.36
C THR A 300 -11.20 6.71 -3.77
N HIS A 301 -12.15 6.70 -4.70
CA HIS A 301 -12.02 6.10 -6.04
C HIS A 301 -11.73 4.58 -5.99
N ALA A 302 -12.05 3.92 -4.89
CA ALA A 302 -11.87 2.48 -4.76
C ALA A 302 -12.88 1.71 -5.61
N ARG A 303 -12.48 0.55 -6.11
CA ARG A 303 -13.42 -0.42 -6.67
C ARG A 303 -14.17 -1.09 -5.52
N VAL A 304 -15.42 -0.67 -5.33
CA VAL A 304 -16.30 -1.22 -4.30
C VAL A 304 -17.16 -2.32 -4.89
N SER A 305 -17.34 -3.39 -4.13
CA SER A 305 -18.36 -4.41 -4.39
C SER A 305 -19.16 -4.67 -3.12
N VAL A 306 -20.45 -5.01 -3.25
CA VAL A 306 -21.36 -5.15 -2.10
C VAL A 306 -22.09 -6.49 -2.15
N SER A 307 -22.12 -7.19 -1.01
CA SER A 307 -22.90 -8.39 -0.79
C SER A 307 -23.86 -8.17 0.39
N ALA A 308 -25.13 -8.51 0.21
CA ALA A 308 -26.15 -8.43 1.25
C ALA A 308 -27.21 -9.53 1.06
N PRO A 309 -27.92 -9.98 2.12
CA PRO A 309 -29.03 -10.93 1.96
C PRO A 309 -30.18 -10.37 1.10
N ARG A 310 -30.40 -9.07 1.21
CA ARG A 310 -31.36 -8.31 0.41
C ARG A 310 -30.95 -6.85 0.38
N PHE A 311 -31.52 -6.10 -0.55
CA PHE A 311 -31.37 -4.65 -0.64
C PHE A 311 -32.71 -3.96 -0.39
N GLU A 312 -32.68 -2.87 0.36
CA GLU A 312 -33.85 -2.01 0.52
C GLU A 312 -34.09 -1.23 -0.79
N PRO A 313 -35.35 -0.80 -1.04
CA PRO A 313 -35.69 -0.08 -2.26
C PRO A 313 -34.77 1.11 -2.55
N GLY A 314 -34.27 1.20 -3.78
CA GLY A 314 -33.41 2.29 -4.25
C GLY A 314 -31.91 2.12 -3.92
N VAL A 315 -31.54 1.19 -3.01
CA VAL A 315 -30.11 0.95 -2.72
C VAL A 315 -29.42 0.22 -3.87
N ASP A 316 -30.07 -0.76 -4.46
CA ASP A 316 -29.61 -1.48 -5.64
C ASP A 316 -29.40 -0.55 -6.83
N ALA A 317 -30.38 0.34 -7.05
CA ALA A 317 -30.29 1.37 -8.11
C ALA A 317 -29.13 2.36 -7.85
N TYR A 318 -28.94 2.76 -6.59
CA TYR A 318 -27.79 3.59 -6.18
C TYR A 318 -26.48 2.92 -6.50
N LEU A 319 -26.28 1.68 -6.02
CA LEU A 319 -25.05 0.92 -6.25
C LEU A 319 -24.78 0.73 -7.74
N GLY A 320 -25.79 0.34 -8.51
CA GLY A 320 -25.67 0.17 -9.97
C GLY A 320 -25.31 1.46 -10.71
N SER A 321 -25.95 2.58 -10.35
CA SER A 321 -25.66 3.90 -10.96
C SER A 321 -24.26 4.42 -10.62
N ALA A 322 -23.72 4.02 -9.47
CA ALA A 322 -22.37 4.35 -9.02
C ALA A 322 -21.28 3.39 -9.56
N GLY A 323 -21.65 2.41 -10.41
CA GLY A 323 -20.70 1.42 -10.94
C GLY A 323 -20.22 0.38 -9.92
N VAL A 324 -20.94 0.25 -8.80
CA VAL A 324 -20.66 -0.76 -7.77
C VAL A 324 -21.27 -2.10 -8.18
N SER A 325 -20.45 -3.15 -8.20
CA SER A 325 -20.96 -4.51 -8.37
C SER A 325 -21.64 -4.98 -7.09
N TRP A 326 -22.83 -5.60 -7.19
CA TRP A 326 -23.53 -6.03 -6.01
C TRP A 326 -24.24 -7.39 -6.19
N TRP A 327 -24.43 -8.12 -5.09
CA TRP A 327 -25.06 -9.44 -5.05
C TRP A 327 -26.04 -9.55 -3.87
N ALA A 328 -27.27 -9.93 -4.18
CA ALA A 328 -28.21 -10.38 -3.18
C ALA A 328 -27.96 -11.88 -2.93
N GLU A 329 -27.35 -12.22 -1.80
CA GLU A 329 -26.93 -13.58 -1.49
C GLU A 329 -26.99 -13.85 0.02
N ASP A 330 -27.35 -15.09 0.38
CA ASP A 330 -27.35 -15.56 1.76
C ASP A 330 -25.93 -15.77 2.31
N ASP A 331 -25.85 -16.22 3.57
CA ASP A 331 -24.56 -16.42 4.24
C ASP A 331 -23.77 -17.61 3.69
N GLU A 332 -24.42 -18.59 3.06
CA GLU A 332 -23.73 -19.73 2.46
C GLU A 332 -23.02 -19.29 1.18
N HIS A 333 -23.70 -18.59 0.30
CA HIS A 333 -23.14 -18.04 -0.93
C HIS A 333 -22.08 -16.97 -0.62
N TRP A 334 -22.33 -16.14 0.40
CA TRP A 334 -21.31 -15.20 0.89
C TRP A 334 -20.01 -15.91 1.31
N ARG A 335 -20.11 -16.98 2.12
CA ARG A 335 -18.93 -17.74 2.55
C ARG A 335 -18.20 -18.38 1.38
N ALA A 336 -18.90 -18.83 0.35
CA ALA A 336 -18.29 -19.33 -0.88
C ALA A 336 -17.51 -18.23 -1.62
N ARG A 337 -18.08 -17.03 -1.71
CA ARG A 337 -17.40 -15.84 -2.27
C ARG A 337 -16.19 -15.43 -1.44
N ALA A 338 -16.29 -15.40 -0.13
CA ALA A 338 -15.18 -15.08 0.77
C ALA A 338 -14.00 -16.05 0.60
N ARG A 339 -14.26 -17.37 0.43
CA ARG A 339 -13.21 -18.35 0.09
C ARG A 339 -12.49 -18.03 -1.22
N HIS A 340 -13.21 -17.55 -2.22
CA HIS A 340 -12.58 -17.13 -3.48
C HIS A 340 -11.68 -15.91 -3.27
N LEU A 341 -12.10 -14.94 -2.47
CA LEU A 341 -11.27 -13.79 -2.10
C LEU A 341 -10.00 -14.20 -1.34
N ALA A 342 -10.05 -15.28 -0.56
CA ALA A 342 -8.87 -15.80 0.13
C ALA A 342 -7.76 -16.25 -0.82
N ALA A 343 -8.11 -16.74 -2.00
CA ALA A 343 -7.15 -17.20 -3.01
C ALA A 343 -6.46 -16.04 -3.76
N THR A 344 -7.11 -14.89 -3.83
CA THR A 344 -6.62 -13.71 -4.58
C THR A 344 -6.09 -12.59 -3.68
N GLY A 345 -6.28 -12.72 -2.37
CA GLY A 345 -6.08 -11.64 -1.41
C GLY A 345 -7.18 -10.58 -1.51
N GLY A 346 -7.23 -9.68 -0.54
CA GLY A 346 -8.15 -8.56 -0.62
C GLY A 346 -8.58 -7.98 0.73
N ARG A 347 -9.55 -7.09 0.66
CA ARG A 347 -10.12 -6.42 1.83
C ARG A 347 -11.62 -6.63 1.90
N ILE A 348 -12.10 -6.94 3.09
CA ILE A 348 -13.53 -7.16 3.36
C ILE A 348 -13.96 -6.20 4.48
N ARG A 349 -14.94 -5.34 4.20
CA ARG A 349 -15.61 -4.50 5.18
C ARG A 349 -16.92 -5.16 5.61
N LEU A 350 -17.02 -5.54 6.87
CA LEU A 350 -18.14 -6.26 7.44
C LEU A 350 -19.06 -5.29 8.20
N ILE A 351 -20.38 -5.37 7.97
CA ILE A 351 -21.40 -4.55 8.63
C ILE A 351 -22.48 -5.50 9.16
N GLY A 352 -22.63 -5.57 10.49
CA GLY A 352 -23.67 -6.38 11.11
C GLY A 352 -23.65 -7.86 10.73
N THR A 353 -22.47 -8.43 10.58
CA THR A 353 -22.25 -9.84 10.22
C THR A 353 -21.23 -10.48 11.16
N ASP A 354 -21.24 -11.80 11.23
CA ASP A 354 -20.31 -12.56 12.07
C ASP A 354 -18.89 -12.55 11.43
N VAL A 355 -17.98 -11.80 12.07
CA VAL A 355 -16.58 -11.71 11.63
C VAL A 355 -15.86 -13.05 11.73
N ARG A 356 -16.19 -13.87 12.76
CA ARG A 356 -15.56 -15.16 12.96
C ARG A 356 -15.94 -16.14 11.86
N ALA A 357 -17.21 -16.20 11.50
CA ALA A 357 -17.66 -17.03 10.39
C ALA A 357 -17.03 -16.62 9.04
N THR A 358 -16.78 -15.33 8.84
CA THR A 358 -16.06 -14.86 7.65
C THR A 358 -14.57 -15.22 7.74
N ALA A 359 -13.92 -15.06 8.89
CA ALA A 359 -12.53 -15.44 9.10
C ALA A 359 -12.31 -16.94 8.87
N ASP A 360 -13.22 -17.79 9.37
CA ASP A 360 -13.20 -19.24 9.12
C ASP A 360 -13.38 -19.55 7.62
N ALA A 361 -14.27 -18.83 6.95
CA ALA A 361 -14.51 -19.03 5.51
C ALA A 361 -13.27 -18.67 4.66
N VAL A 362 -12.49 -17.66 5.03
CA VAL A 362 -11.22 -17.32 4.37
C VAL A 362 -10.03 -18.15 4.88
N GLY A 363 -10.28 -19.12 5.79
CA GLY A 363 -9.25 -20.01 6.34
C GLY A 363 -8.17 -19.29 7.16
N GLY A 364 -8.48 -18.13 7.74
CA GLY A 364 -7.50 -17.31 8.44
C GLY A 364 -6.38 -16.76 7.54
N SER A 365 -6.61 -16.66 6.23
CA SER A 365 -5.60 -16.21 5.27
C SER A 365 -5.01 -14.85 5.68
N PRO A 366 -3.67 -14.73 5.77
CA PRO A 366 -3.02 -13.46 6.06
C PRO A 366 -3.14 -12.44 4.90
N ASP A 367 -3.51 -12.92 3.71
CA ASP A 367 -3.66 -12.09 2.51
C ASP A 367 -5.04 -11.40 2.45
N VAL A 368 -5.94 -11.67 3.43
CA VAL A 368 -7.25 -11.02 3.53
C VAL A 368 -7.33 -10.15 4.77
N ALA A 369 -7.61 -8.87 4.59
CA ALA A 369 -7.88 -7.96 5.70
C ALA A 369 -9.38 -7.87 5.99
N LEU A 370 -9.79 -8.13 7.23
CA LEU A 370 -11.16 -8.01 7.70
C LEU A 370 -11.32 -6.75 8.54
N TYR A 371 -12.34 -5.95 8.24
CA TYR A 371 -12.68 -4.72 8.96
C TYR A 371 -14.11 -4.84 9.49
N ASP A 372 -14.26 -5.06 10.80
CA ASP A 372 -15.54 -5.28 11.49
C ASP A 372 -15.92 -4.17 12.48
N ASN A 373 -15.17 -3.06 12.49
CA ASN A 373 -15.48 -1.93 13.36
C ASN A 373 -16.89 -1.39 13.08
N PRO A 374 -17.59 -0.85 14.09
CA PRO A 374 -18.83 -0.12 13.87
C PRO A 374 -18.68 0.93 12.77
N VAL A 375 -19.74 1.16 12.02
CA VAL A 375 -19.76 2.23 11.02
C VAL A 375 -19.80 3.57 11.73
N VAL A 376 -18.90 4.48 11.35
CA VAL A 376 -18.75 5.79 11.98
C VAL A 376 -18.98 6.94 11.01
N SER A 377 -19.36 8.10 11.54
CA SER A 377 -19.52 9.33 10.76
C SER A 377 -18.18 9.97 10.36
N ALA A 378 -17.09 9.64 11.06
CA ALA A 378 -15.77 10.21 10.80
C ALA A 378 -15.17 9.68 9.49
N GLY A 379 -15.06 10.54 8.48
CA GLY A 379 -14.51 10.21 7.16
C GLY A 379 -13.07 9.73 7.25
N ARG A 380 -12.27 10.33 8.10
CA ARG A 380 -10.88 9.94 8.35
C ARG A 380 -10.73 8.48 8.83
N VAL A 381 -11.77 7.93 9.43
CA VAL A 381 -11.77 6.54 9.90
C VAL A 381 -12.40 5.60 8.87
N GLU A 382 -13.59 5.93 8.37
CA GLU A 382 -14.35 5.02 7.51
C GLU A 382 -13.76 4.86 6.09
N MET A 383 -12.94 5.82 5.63
CA MET A 383 -12.28 5.71 4.34
C MET A 383 -11.01 4.85 4.36
N LEU A 384 -10.40 4.64 5.52
CA LEU A 384 -9.14 3.89 5.66
C LEU A 384 -9.18 2.46 5.11
N PRO A 385 -10.24 1.65 5.27
CA PRO A 385 -10.32 0.33 4.66
C PRO A 385 -10.14 0.32 3.14
N PHE A 386 -10.48 1.42 2.47
CA PHE A 386 -10.44 1.58 1.02
C PHE A 386 -9.10 2.12 0.50
N LEU A 387 -8.16 2.43 1.40
CA LEU A 387 -6.90 3.08 1.09
C LEU A 387 -5.71 2.27 1.58
N ARG A 388 -4.63 2.30 0.83
CA ARG A 388 -3.32 1.80 1.25
C ARG A 388 -2.31 2.93 1.24
N GLU A 389 -1.42 2.90 2.22
CA GLU A 389 -0.38 3.88 2.41
C GLU A 389 0.84 3.61 1.53
N GLN A 390 1.45 4.66 0.99
CA GLN A 390 2.70 4.58 0.27
C GLN A 390 3.63 5.72 0.66
N ALA A 391 4.88 5.39 0.98
CA ALA A 391 5.92 6.36 1.23
C ALA A 391 6.86 6.42 0.02
N VAL A 392 7.13 7.61 -0.48
CA VAL A 392 8.01 7.87 -1.64
C VAL A 392 9.15 8.76 -1.18
N CYS A 393 10.37 8.26 -1.27
CA CYS A 393 11.56 9.03 -0.93
C CYS A 393 12.39 9.30 -2.18
N VAL A 394 12.68 10.56 -2.44
CA VAL A 394 13.44 11.02 -3.60
C VAL A 394 14.69 11.75 -3.13
N THR A 395 15.86 11.36 -3.62
CA THR A 395 17.05 12.19 -3.46
C THR A 395 16.95 13.41 -4.37
N ALA A 396 16.83 14.58 -3.75
CA ALA A 396 16.61 15.86 -4.45
C ALA A 396 17.92 16.55 -4.86
N HIS A 397 19.08 15.92 -4.67
CA HIS A 397 20.34 16.53 -5.07
C HIS A 397 21.11 15.61 -6.02
N ARG A 398 21.65 16.21 -7.05
CA ARG A 398 22.51 15.58 -8.02
C ARG A 398 23.75 16.44 -8.25
N PHE A 399 24.93 15.84 -8.17
CA PHE A 399 26.20 16.55 -8.37
C PHE A 399 26.34 17.84 -7.54
N GLY A 400 25.78 17.84 -6.32
CA GLY A 400 25.83 18.98 -5.42
C GLY A 400 24.74 20.04 -5.61
N THR A 401 23.95 19.99 -6.68
CA THR A 401 22.85 20.94 -6.93
C THR A 401 21.51 20.31 -6.55
N PRO A 402 20.78 20.85 -5.57
CA PRO A 402 19.46 20.37 -5.24
C PRO A 402 18.47 20.60 -6.40
N ARG A 403 17.75 19.55 -6.77
CA ARG A 403 16.60 19.60 -7.68
C ARG A 403 15.45 18.84 -7.04
N GLN A 404 14.42 19.57 -6.64
CA GLN A 404 13.20 18.94 -6.19
C GLN A 404 12.33 18.57 -7.38
N ILE A 405 11.71 17.40 -7.30
CA ILE A 405 10.65 16.98 -8.24
C ILE A 405 9.38 17.68 -7.81
N GLU A 406 8.57 18.14 -8.74
CA GLU A 406 7.26 18.72 -8.42
C GLU A 406 6.39 17.68 -7.70
N ILE A 407 5.69 18.13 -6.64
CA ILE A 407 4.87 17.23 -5.82
C ILE A 407 3.77 16.55 -6.63
N SER A 408 3.30 17.18 -7.69
CA SER A 408 2.34 16.63 -8.65
C SER A 408 2.83 15.36 -9.36
N ILE A 409 4.15 15.20 -9.53
CA ILE A 409 4.76 13.99 -10.11
C ILE A 409 4.72 12.83 -9.09
N LEU A 410 4.70 13.16 -7.80
CA LEU A 410 4.68 12.18 -6.71
C LEU A 410 3.24 11.72 -6.34
N SER A 411 2.22 12.29 -6.97
CA SER A 411 0.80 12.00 -6.72
C SER A 411 0.33 10.65 -7.29
#